data_90e8c60b68350a2193e2567734d8d686
#
_entry.id   90e8c60b68350a2193e2567734d8d686
#
_cell.length_a   1.000
_cell.length_b   1.000
_cell.length_c   1.000
_cell.angle_alpha   90.00
_cell.angle_beta   90.00
_cell.angle_gamma   90.00
#
_symmetry.space_group_name_H-M   'P 1'
#
loop_
_entity.id
_entity.type
_entity.pdbx_description
1 polymer ?
#
loop_
_entity_poly.entity_id
_entity_poly.type
_entity_poly.pdbx_seq_one_letter_code
_entity_poly.pdbx_strand_id
1 'polypeptide(L)'
;MAERFPAYTFHPPALFVASFVTHLESALDGTHLPARTLQTTHKDRPLWVRYDLGAIGDALTKDQLLGRPPTMWRYRELLPPEPGASIVTLGEGMSPVLPCKRLGAQVGLNDLWIKDEAQLPTGTFKSRGLAMALTMAKELGVDRVAIPTAGNAGGATAAYAARAGLEAYVFMPEDAPPVNKYEAALAGAHVFLVNGLITDCGRIVQEGKERMGWFEVSTLKEPYRIEGKKTMGLELAEQFDWDLPDVILYPTGGGTGLIGMWKGFNELAELGWVDADALPRMVAVQSTGCCPIVRAFEAGARFAKPFEDPETIASGIRVPSALGDFMILSALRESGGRAVAVDEGHIRNWMQRAASTEGVSVGPEAAVCVGAAERGADEGWIGPDDRVVIYNCGAAQKYPDVMAHELPRIDKDAPIDWDRIAAGG
;
A
#
# COMPACT_ATOMS: atom_id res chain seq x y z
N MET A 1 -0.63 8.49 42.63
CA MET A 1 -0.11 7.20 42.20
C MET A 1 -0.14 7.18 40.68
N ALA A 2 0.99 7.35 40.04
CA ALA A 2 1.07 7.28 38.58
C ALA A 2 1.36 5.80 38.22
N GLU A 3 0.36 5.10 37.75
CA GLU A 3 0.59 3.77 37.17
C GLU A 3 1.46 3.92 35.92
N ARG A 4 2.67 3.38 36.00
CA ARG A 4 3.56 3.29 34.85
C ARG A 4 2.99 2.25 33.91
N PHE A 5 2.53 2.67 32.74
CA PHE A 5 2.31 1.75 31.63
C PHE A 5 3.64 1.00 31.39
N PRO A 6 3.62 -0.35 31.27
CA PRO A 6 4.83 -1.08 30.98
C PRO A 6 5.35 -0.64 29.61
N ALA A 7 6.57 -0.13 29.58
CA ALA A 7 7.27 0.06 28.32
C ALA A 7 7.39 -1.34 27.68
N TYR A 8 6.80 -1.52 26.50
CA TYR A 8 7.00 -2.72 25.71
C TYR A 8 8.47 -2.79 25.32
N THR A 9 9.29 -3.40 26.16
CA THR A 9 10.65 -3.79 25.82
C THR A 9 10.53 -5.04 24.95
N PHE A 10 10.81 -4.87 23.68
CA PHE A 10 10.94 -5.96 22.73
C PHE A 10 12.14 -6.80 23.13
N HIS A 11 11.93 -7.92 23.82
CA HIS A 11 12.95 -8.92 24.04
C HIS A 11 12.82 -9.96 22.94
N PRO A 12 13.75 -10.05 21.99
CA PRO A 12 13.75 -11.14 21.03
C PRO A 12 13.98 -12.44 21.79
N PRO A 13 13.28 -13.53 21.47
CA PRO A 13 13.69 -14.84 21.94
C PRO A 13 15.10 -15.13 21.44
N ALA A 14 15.97 -15.57 22.34
CA ALA A 14 17.33 -15.92 22.01
C ALA A 14 17.33 -17.11 21.06
N LEU A 15 17.67 -16.87 19.78
CA LEU A 15 18.18 -17.89 18.83
C LEU A 15 18.27 -17.38 17.38
N PHE A 16 18.13 -16.07 17.14
CA PHE A 16 18.27 -15.51 15.79
C PHE A 16 19.70 -14.95 15.65
N VAL A 17 20.55 -15.64 14.88
CA VAL A 17 21.95 -15.24 14.70
C VAL A 17 22.14 -14.36 13.45
N ALA A 18 21.27 -14.47 12.45
CA ALA A 18 21.31 -13.67 11.22
C ALA A 18 19.93 -13.61 10.53
N SER A 19 19.71 -12.62 9.67
CA SER A 19 18.53 -12.58 8.79
C SER A 19 18.58 -13.70 7.76
N PHE A 20 17.42 -14.17 7.34
CA PHE A 20 17.29 -15.21 6.30
C PHE A 20 17.43 -14.68 4.87
N VAL A 21 17.78 -13.42 4.68
CA VAL A 21 18.04 -12.86 3.35
C VAL A 21 19.28 -13.48 2.75
N THR A 22 19.14 -14.07 1.57
CA THR A 22 20.24 -14.69 0.82
C THR A 22 20.90 -13.70 -0.15
N HIS A 23 20.10 -12.99 -0.96
CA HIS A 23 20.59 -12.06 -1.98
C HIS A 23 19.49 -11.09 -2.41
N LEU A 24 19.85 -10.07 -3.18
CA LEU A 24 18.91 -9.31 -3.99
C LEU A 24 18.92 -9.88 -5.41
N GLU A 25 17.78 -9.83 -6.07
CA GLU A 25 17.62 -10.39 -7.42
C GLU A 25 16.94 -9.37 -8.33
N SER A 26 17.49 -9.17 -9.51
CA SER A 26 16.85 -8.36 -10.54
C SER A 26 15.50 -8.96 -10.94
N ALA A 27 14.42 -8.21 -10.74
CA ALA A 27 13.09 -8.66 -11.14
C ALA A 27 12.95 -8.81 -12.67
N LEU A 28 13.85 -8.19 -13.46
CA LEU A 28 13.82 -8.22 -14.92
C LEU A 28 14.41 -9.50 -15.50
N ASP A 29 15.56 -9.93 -14.98
CA ASP A 29 16.41 -10.94 -15.62
C ASP A 29 17.05 -11.97 -14.66
N GLY A 30 16.69 -11.92 -13.37
CA GLY A 30 17.18 -12.87 -12.37
C GLY A 30 18.64 -12.66 -11.95
N THR A 31 19.31 -11.57 -12.34
CA THR A 31 20.68 -11.30 -11.91
C THR A 31 20.76 -11.15 -10.40
N HIS A 32 21.63 -11.91 -9.74
CA HIS A 32 21.86 -11.81 -8.29
C HIS A 32 22.79 -10.66 -7.96
N LEU A 33 22.44 -9.91 -6.92
CA LEU A 33 23.22 -8.81 -6.35
C LEU A 33 23.43 -9.06 -4.85
N PRO A 34 24.54 -8.52 -4.27
CA PRO A 34 24.79 -8.68 -2.84
C PRO A 34 23.66 -8.08 -2.01
N ALA A 35 23.19 -8.84 -1.01
CA ALA A 35 22.40 -8.30 0.08
C ALA A 35 23.27 -7.38 0.95
N ARG A 36 22.65 -6.56 1.82
CA ARG A 36 23.31 -5.72 2.85
C ARG A 36 24.25 -4.65 2.30
N THR A 37 24.07 -4.27 1.07
CA THR A 37 24.69 -3.10 0.44
C THR A 37 23.59 -2.18 -0.06
N LEU A 38 23.86 -0.87 -0.09
CA LEU A 38 22.91 0.08 -0.66
C LEU A 38 22.73 -0.22 -2.15
N GLN A 39 21.54 -0.67 -2.49
CA GLN A 39 21.12 -0.97 -3.85
C GLN A 39 19.87 -0.17 -4.17
N THR A 40 19.72 0.20 -5.42
CA THR A 40 18.50 0.85 -5.92
C THR A 40 17.80 -0.04 -6.95
N THR A 41 18.21 0.04 -8.21
CA THR A 41 17.68 -0.73 -9.32
C THR A 41 18.80 -1.46 -10.05
N HIS A 42 18.46 -2.46 -10.85
CA HIS A 42 19.37 -3.06 -11.82
C HIS A 42 18.82 -2.83 -13.23
N LYS A 43 19.61 -2.23 -14.11
CA LYS A 43 19.15 -1.82 -15.47
C LYS A 43 17.84 -1.03 -15.44
N ASP A 44 17.74 -0.08 -14.52
CA ASP A 44 16.55 0.75 -14.27
C ASP A 44 15.27 -0.04 -13.96
N ARG A 45 15.41 -1.25 -13.40
CA ARG A 45 14.29 -2.11 -13.01
C ARG A 45 14.40 -2.55 -11.55
N PRO A 46 13.26 -2.86 -10.90
CA PRO A 46 13.21 -3.20 -9.48
C PRO A 46 14.00 -4.45 -9.10
N LEU A 47 14.34 -4.54 -7.83
CA LEU A 47 14.97 -5.70 -7.21
C LEU A 47 13.99 -6.41 -6.27
N TRP A 48 14.12 -7.74 -6.20
CA TRP A 48 13.54 -8.58 -5.16
C TRP A 48 14.53 -8.79 -4.01
N VAL A 49 14.02 -8.89 -2.79
CA VAL A 49 14.75 -9.51 -1.67
C VAL A 49 14.42 -10.99 -1.66
N ARG A 50 15.43 -11.86 -1.65
CA ARG A 50 15.27 -13.32 -1.63
C ARG A 50 15.69 -13.89 -0.29
N TYR A 51 14.98 -14.94 0.15
CA TYR A 51 15.12 -15.56 1.46
C TYR A 51 15.42 -17.06 1.32
N ASP A 52 16.06 -17.62 2.35
CA ASP A 52 16.11 -19.06 2.58
C ASP A 52 14.81 -19.48 3.28
N LEU A 53 13.78 -19.78 2.49
CA LEU A 53 12.46 -20.17 3.01
C LEU A 53 12.51 -21.53 3.72
N GLY A 54 13.41 -22.44 3.34
CA GLY A 54 13.62 -23.69 4.05
C GLY A 54 14.08 -23.45 5.48
N ALA A 55 15.12 -22.61 5.66
CA ALA A 55 15.60 -22.24 6.98
C ALA A 55 14.56 -21.44 7.81
N ILE A 56 13.73 -20.64 7.15
CA ILE A 56 12.59 -19.97 7.83
C ILE A 56 11.59 -21.01 8.32
N GLY A 57 11.21 -22.00 7.50
CA GLY A 57 10.28 -23.07 7.87
C GLY A 57 10.75 -23.91 9.07
N ASP A 58 12.07 -24.12 9.19
CA ASP A 58 12.67 -24.78 10.35
C ASP A 58 12.65 -23.91 11.62
N ALA A 59 12.71 -22.58 11.47
CA ALA A 59 12.85 -21.63 12.57
C ALA A 59 11.52 -21.03 13.06
N LEU A 60 10.48 -21.01 12.23
CA LEU A 60 9.21 -20.32 12.49
C LEU A 60 8.00 -21.17 12.13
N THR A 61 7.07 -21.28 13.08
CA THR A 61 5.73 -21.90 12.88
C THR A 61 4.64 -20.84 13.04
N LYS A 62 3.43 -21.13 12.54
CA LYS A 62 2.24 -20.29 12.73
C LYS A 62 1.97 -20.00 14.22
N ASP A 63 2.08 -21.02 15.08
CA ASP A 63 1.82 -20.88 16.52
C ASP A 63 2.77 -19.91 17.22
N GLN A 64 4.01 -19.79 16.73
CA GLN A 64 4.97 -18.84 17.28
C GLN A 64 4.64 -17.38 16.97
N LEU A 65 3.70 -17.11 16.06
CA LEU A 65 3.15 -15.77 15.84
C LEU A 65 2.14 -15.38 16.92
N LEU A 66 1.51 -16.36 17.57
CA LEU A 66 0.56 -16.11 18.65
C LEU A 66 1.25 -15.35 19.79
N GLY A 67 0.60 -14.30 20.28
CA GLY A 67 1.16 -13.46 21.35
C GLY A 67 2.23 -12.47 20.95
N ARG A 68 2.70 -12.44 19.69
CA ARG A 68 3.57 -11.37 19.22
C ARG A 68 2.79 -10.05 19.10
N PRO A 69 3.45 -8.88 19.30
CA PRO A 69 2.82 -7.58 19.15
C PRO A 69 2.07 -7.44 17.81
N PRO A 70 0.91 -6.76 17.78
CA PRO A 70 0.08 -6.63 16.58
C PRO A 70 0.64 -5.55 15.61
N THR A 71 1.86 -5.74 15.17
CA THR A 71 2.53 -4.88 14.18
C THR A 71 3.04 -5.73 13.02
N MET A 72 3.43 -5.12 11.90
CA MET A 72 4.00 -5.86 10.78
C MET A 72 5.31 -6.59 11.16
N TRP A 73 6.00 -6.14 12.21
CA TRP A 73 7.26 -6.71 12.69
C TRP A 73 7.11 -8.07 13.38
N ARG A 74 5.85 -8.53 13.56
CA ARG A 74 5.58 -9.90 14.04
C ARG A 74 6.09 -10.98 13.08
N TYR A 75 6.25 -10.63 11.79
CA TYR A 75 6.76 -11.50 10.73
C TYR A 75 8.24 -11.30 10.44
N ARG A 76 9.03 -10.85 11.43
CA ARG A 76 10.42 -10.43 11.27
C ARG A 76 11.34 -11.43 10.55
N GLU A 77 11.07 -12.74 10.69
CA GLU A 77 11.83 -13.81 10.03
C GLU A 77 11.65 -13.78 8.50
N LEU A 78 10.50 -13.29 8.05
CA LEU A 78 10.15 -13.06 6.64
C LEU A 78 10.52 -11.65 6.16
N LEU A 79 11.30 -10.88 6.94
CA LEU A 79 11.62 -9.48 6.66
C LEU A 79 13.14 -9.27 6.63
N PRO A 80 13.64 -8.24 5.87
CA PRO A 80 15.06 -8.10 5.61
C PRO A 80 15.94 -7.63 6.78
N PRO A 81 15.46 -6.88 7.82
CA PRO A 81 16.35 -6.39 8.87
C PRO A 81 17.05 -7.50 9.66
N GLU A 82 18.28 -7.23 10.07
CA GLU A 82 19.02 -8.14 10.93
C GLU A 82 18.40 -8.27 12.32
N PRO A 83 18.59 -9.42 12.98
CA PRO A 83 18.30 -9.55 14.40
C PRO A 83 19.08 -8.50 15.19
N GLY A 84 18.35 -7.71 15.99
CA GLY A 84 18.94 -6.61 16.74
C GLY A 84 19.00 -5.27 16.00
N ALA A 85 18.58 -5.19 14.74
CA ALA A 85 18.43 -3.93 14.05
C ALA A 85 17.52 -2.94 14.81
N SER A 86 17.83 -1.66 14.72
CA SER A 86 17.01 -0.60 15.28
C SER A 86 15.76 -0.38 14.42
N ILE A 87 14.69 -1.10 14.73
CA ILE A 87 13.43 -1.05 14.01
C ILE A 87 12.78 0.34 14.11
N VAL A 88 12.45 0.91 12.95
CA VAL A 88 11.74 2.18 12.82
C VAL A 88 10.25 1.88 12.70
N THR A 89 9.49 2.13 13.74
CA THR A 89 8.06 1.81 13.79
C THR A 89 7.24 2.90 14.48
N LEU A 90 6.02 3.07 14.02
CA LEU A 90 4.94 3.84 14.64
C LEU A 90 3.75 2.93 15.02
N GLY A 91 3.95 1.60 14.99
CA GLY A 91 2.94 0.61 15.33
C GLY A 91 2.10 0.11 14.14
N GLU A 92 2.60 0.29 12.91
CA GLU A 92 1.94 -0.18 11.69
C GLU A 92 1.78 -1.71 11.66
N GLY A 93 0.63 -2.16 11.20
CA GLY A 93 0.25 -3.57 11.07
C GLY A 93 -1.08 -3.88 11.71
N MET A 94 -1.57 -5.08 11.49
CA MET A 94 -2.83 -5.64 11.99
C MET A 94 -4.02 -4.68 11.78
N SER A 95 -4.07 -4.06 10.60
CA SER A 95 -5.19 -3.19 10.22
C SER A 95 -6.50 -3.99 10.19
N PRO A 96 -7.66 -3.35 10.47
CA PRO A 96 -8.93 -4.05 10.52
C PRO A 96 -9.31 -4.74 9.20
N VAL A 97 -9.91 -5.93 9.30
CA VAL A 97 -10.62 -6.61 8.21
C VAL A 97 -12.10 -6.57 8.57
N LEU A 98 -12.89 -5.83 7.80
CA LEU A 98 -14.27 -5.48 8.11
C LEU A 98 -15.22 -6.22 7.18
N PRO A 99 -16.16 -7.05 7.68
CA PRO A 99 -17.20 -7.65 6.86
C PRO A 99 -18.20 -6.58 6.40
N CYS A 100 -18.43 -6.50 5.09
CA CYS A 100 -19.26 -5.46 4.46
C CYS A 100 -20.54 -6.07 3.87
N LYS A 101 -21.39 -6.65 4.72
CA LYS A 101 -22.58 -7.41 4.30
C LYS A 101 -23.61 -6.59 3.54
N ARG A 102 -23.85 -5.32 3.96
CA ARG A 102 -24.84 -4.45 3.32
C ARG A 102 -24.34 -3.92 1.99
N LEU A 103 -23.07 -3.55 1.90
CA LEU A 103 -22.43 -3.16 0.65
C LEU A 103 -22.35 -4.36 -0.29
N GLY A 104 -21.97 -5.53 0.22
CA GLY A 104 -21.92 -6.78 -0.52
C GLY A 104 -23.27 -7.10 -1.17
N ALA A 105 -24.38 -7.03 -0.40
CA ALA A 105 -25.72 -7.24 -0.94
C ALA A 105 -26.10 -6.24 -2.05
N GLN A 106 -25.60 -4.99 -1.99
CA GLN A 106 -25.85 -3.99 -3.04
C GLN A 106 -25.05 -4.25 -4.32
N VAL A 107 -23.91 -4.93 -4.24
CA VAL A 107 -23.04 -5.24 -5.39
C VAL A 107 -23.13 -6.71 -5.81
N GLY A 108 -24.07 -7.50 -5.25
CA GLY A 108 -24.30 -8.87 -5.64
C GLY A 108 -23.33 -9.91 -5.05
N LEU A 109 -22.66 -9.61 -3.93
CA LEU A 109 -21.67 -10.47 -3.26
C LEU A 109 -22.08 -10.79 -1.83
N ASN A 110 -22.06 -12.08 -1.45
CA ASN A 110 -22.43 -12.55 -0.11
C ASN A 110 -21.29 -12.41 0.91
N ASP A 111 -20.01 -12.47 0.48
CA ASP A 111 -18.84 -12.47 1.35
C ASP A 111 -17.83 -11.38 0.94
N LEU A 112 -18.25 -10.10 1.06
CA LEU A 112 -17.44 -8.91 0.78
C LEU A 112 -16.79 -8.37 2.06
N TRP A 113 -15.49 -8.08 1.99
CA TRP A 113 -14.69 -7.53 3.07
C TRP A 113 -13.91 -6.30 2.64
N ILE A 114 -13.63 -5.40 3.59
CA ILE A 114 -12.70 -4.29 3.40
C ILE A 114 -11.53 -4.45 4.37
N LYS A 115 -10.31 -4.55 3.84
CA LYS A 115 -9.06 -4.43 4.61
C LYS A 115 -8.71 -2.94 4.72
N ASP A 116 -8.85 -2.38 5.93
CA ASP A 116 -8.80 -0.93 6.15
C ASP A 116 -7.39 -0.43 6.55
N GLU A 117 -6.53 -0.25 5.56
CA GLU A 117 -5.19 0.32 5.74
C GLU A 117 -5.21 1.84 6.05
N ALA A 118 -6.36 2.49 6.00
CA ALA A 118 -6.53 3.89 6.40
C ALA A 118 -6.32 4.10 7.91
N GLN A 119 -6.45 3.05 8.71
CA GLN A 119 -6.22 3.08 10.16
C GLN A 119 -4.73 3.05 10.55
N LEU A 120 -3.85 2.86 9.60
CA LEU A 120 -2.41 2.83 9.85
C LEU A 120 -1.83 4.24 10.14
N PRO A 121 -0.66 4.33 10.79
CA PRO A 121 0.06 5.59 10.91
C PRO A 121 0.14 6.33 9.58
N THR A 122 0.05 7.66 9.60
CA THR A 122 -0.06 8.53 8.41
C THR A 122 -1.32 8.31 7.55
N GLY A 123 -2.32 7.58 8.07
CA GLY A 123 -3.62 7.40 7.42
C GLY A 123 -3.58 6.60 6.11
N THR A 124 -2.52 5.83 5.85
CA THR A 124 -2.37 5.10 4.60
C THR A 124 -1.45 3.87 4.71
N PHE A 125 -1.62 2.92 3.80
CA PHE A 125 -0.75 1.74 3.64
C PHE A 125 0.72 2.10 3.33
N LYS A 126 1.03 3.37 3.02
CA LYS A 126 2.41 3.80 2.75
C LYS A 126 3.32 3.58 3.95
N SER A 127 2.79 3.66 5.18
CA SER A 127 3.50 3.40 6.43
C SER A 127 4.25 2.07 6.41
N ARG A 128 3.66 0.98 5.96
CA ARG A 128 4.34 -0.34 5.92
C ARG A 128 5.64 -0.32 5.13
N GLY A 129 5.57 0.20 3.89
CA GLY A 129 6.74 0.26 3.02
C GLY A 129 7.79 1.25 3.49
N LEU A 130 7.37 2.42 4.01
CA LEU A 130 8.32 3.43 4.48
C LEU A 130 8.94 3.03 5.83
N ALA A 131 8.21 2.37 6.73
CA ALA A 131 8.78 1.78 7.94
C ALA A 131 9.91 0.81 7.59
N MET A 132 9.69 -0.07 6.61
CA MET A 132 10.70 -1.02 6.15
C MET A 132 11.89 -0.33 5.49
N ALA A 133 11.63 0.55 4.52
CA ALA A 133 12.70 1.25 3.78
C ALA A 133 13.58 2.10 4.71
N LEU A 134 12.98 2.82 5.67
CA LEU A 134 13.73 3.66 6.61
C LEU A 134 14.46 2.83 7.68
N THR A 135 13.93 1.67 8.07
CA THR A 135 14.65 0.70 8.91
C THR A 135 15.90 0.22 8.19
N MET A 136 15.77 -0.22 6.94
CA MET A 136 16.91 -0.69 6.15
C MET A 136 17.91 0.44 5.81
N ALA A 137 17.40 1.63 5.46
CA ALA A 137 18.26 2.80 5.22
C ALA A 137 19.13 3.08 6.45
N LYS A 138 18.52 3.12 7.64
CA LYS A 138 19.24 3.31 8.90
C LYS A 138 20.24 2.20 9.19
N GLU A 139 19.86 0.93 9.01
CA GLU A 139 20.73 -0.23 9.18
C GLU A 139 21.95 -0.19 8.25
N LEU A 140 21.75 0.29 7.01
CA LEU A 140 22.81 0.42 6.00
C LEU A 140 23.58 1.74 6.09
N GLY A 141 23.43 2.51 7.18
CA GLY A 141 24.21 3.70 7.46
C GLY A 141 23.84 4.94 6.65
N VAL A 142 22.58 5.04 6.21
CA VAL A 142 22.05 6.22 5.52
C VAL A 142 21.61 7.26 6.56
N ASP A 143 22.06 8.51 6.38
CA ASP A 143 21.66 9.64 7.23
C ASP A 143 20.58 10.52 6.58
N ARG A 144 20.44 10.46 5.25
CA ARG A 144 19.55 11.32 4.45
C ARG A 144 18.75 10.52 3.43
N VAL A 145 17.46 10.78 3.35
CA VAL A 145 16.58 10.17 2.35
C VAL A 145 15.91 11.25 1.51
N ALA A 146 15.62 10.93 0.25
CA ALA A 146 14.87 11.83 -0.64
C ALA A 146 13.77 11.07 -1.38
N ILE A 147 12.66 11.79 -1.65
CA ILE A 147 11.54 11.25 -2.42
C ILE A 147 10.88 12.33 -3.27
N PRO A 148 10.66 12.09 -4.58
CA PRO A 148 9.70 12.83 -5.39
C PRO A 148 8.32 12.22 -5.18
N THR A 149 7.31 13.02 -4.86
CA THR A 149 5.95 12.52 -4.63
C THR A 149 4.90 13.62 -4.75
N ALA A 150 3.73 13.30 -5.30
CA ALA A 150 2.56 14.17 -5.31
C ALA A 150 1.51 13.76 -4.24
N GLY A 151 1.84 12.81 -3.34
CA GLY A 151 0.82 12.24 -2.46
C GLY A 151 1.36 11.64 -1.15
N ASN A 152 0.62 10.66 -0.64
CA ASN A 152 0.76 10.05 0.68
C ASN A 152 2.15 9.47 1.01
N ALA A 153 3.01 9.23 0.01
CA ALA A 153 4.35 8.72 0.26
C ALA A 153 5.26 9.77 0.90
N GLY A 154 5.03 11.06 0.64
CA GLY A 154 5.80 12.17 1.24
C GLY A 154 5.60 12.25 2.75
N GLY A 155 4.33 12.31 3.19
CA GLY A 155 4.01 12.34 4.62
C GLY A 155 4.51 11.10 5.36
N ALA A 156 4.35 9.91 4.77
CA ALA A 156 4.88 8.70 5.36
C ALA A 156 6.42 8.70 5.43
N THR A 157 7.13 9.17 4.37
CA THR A 157 8.59 9.31 4.41
C THR A 157 9.03 10.25 5.52
N ALA A 158 8.40 11.41 5.63
CA ALA A 158 8.71 12.40 6.66
C ALA A 158 8.51 11.85 8.08
N ALA A 159 7.35 11.22 8.35
CA ALA A 159 7.03 10.67 9.66
C ALA A 159 8.02 9.57 10.10
N TYR A 160 8.34 8.64 9.20
CA TYR A 160 9.27 7.55 9.51
C TYR A 160 10.73 8.01 9.52
N ALA A 161 11.12 9.02 8.73
CA ALA A 161 12.44 9.62 8.83
C ALA A 161 12.63 10.35 10.18
N ALA A 162 11.63 11.13 10.61
CA ALA A 162 11.65 11.74 11.95
C ALA A 162 11.79 10.67 13.06
N ARG A 163 11.03 9.57 12.94
CA ARG A 163 11.11 8.44 13.89
C ARG A 163 12.46 7.74 13.88
N ALA A 164 13.12 7.69 12.71
CA ALA A 164 14.44 7.09 12.52
C ALA A 164 15.60 8.01 12.99
N GLY A 165 15.34 9.31 13.08
CA GLY A 165 16.37 10.34 13.26
C GLY A 165 17.17 10.61 11.98
N LEU A 166 16.53 10.46 10.81
CA LEU A 166 17.11 10.72 9.49
C LEU A 166 16.60 12.04 8.93
N GLU A 167 17.42 12.71 8.12
CA GLU A 167 16.97 13.88 7.35
C GLU A 167 16.14 13.41 6.15
N ALA A 168 14.97 14.04 5.95
CA ALA A 168 14.09 13.74 4.81
C ALA A 168 13.94 14.95 3.89
N TYR A 169 14.10 14.72 2.60
CA TYR A 169 13.93 15.71 1.54
C TYR A 169 12.77 15.27 0.63
N VAL A 170 11.72 16.09 0.58
CA VAL A 170 10.48 15.76 -0.15
C VAL A 170 10.26 16.80 -1.23
N PHE A 171 10.23 16.35 -2.48
CA PHE A 171 9.99 17.20 -3.65
C PHE A 171 8.61 16.93 -4.19
N MET A 172 7.76 17.95 -4.25
CA MET A 172 6.36 17.86 -4.67
C MET A 172 6.03 18.85 -5.78
N PRO A 173 5.20 18.48 -6.76
CA PRO A 173 4.57 19.45 -7.64
C PRO A 173 3.79 20.49 -6.83
N GLU A 174 3.73 21.73 -7.31
CA GLU A 174 2.98 22.81 -6.63
C GLU A 174 1.48 22.52 -6.51
N ASP A 175 0.91 21.76 -7.45
CA ASP A 175 -0.49 21.33 -7.47
C ASP A 175 -0.79 20.11 -6.58
N ALA A 176 0.21 19.55 -5.87
CA ALA A 176 -0.01 18.45 -4.94
C ALA A 176 -1.02 18.86 -3.84
N PRO A 177 -1.87 17.90 -3.37
CA PRO A 177 -2.88 18.20 -2.36
C PRO A 177 -2.29 18.84 -1.09
N PRO A 178 -2.90 19.91 -0.54
CA PRO A 178 -2.36 20.65 0.62
C PRO A 178 -2.07 19.74 1.82
N VAL A 179 -2.92 18.77 2.11
CA VAL A 179 -2.75 17.82 3.21
C VAL A 179 -1.40 17.10 3.11
N ASN A 180 -1.02 16.64 1.92
CA ASN A 180 0.23 15.91 1.71
C ASN A 180 1.47 16.79 1.90
N LYS A 181 1.37 18.09 1.54
CA LYS A 181 2.44 19.07 1.75
C LYS A 181 2.63 19.37 3.23
N TYR A 182 1.51 19.64 3.92
CA TYR A 182 1.55 20.08 5.32
C TYR A 182 1.92 18.95 6.29
N GLU A 183 1.47 17.71 6.05
CA GLU A 183 1.86 16.59 6.91
C GLU A 183 3.36 16.30 6.83
N ALA A 184 3.96 16.38 5.63
CA ALA A 184 5.38 16.18 5.46
C ALA A 184 6.20 17.29 6.15
N ALA A 185 5.78 18.56 5.99
CA ALA A 185 6.42 19.69 6.65
C ALA A 185 6.26 19.64 8.18
N LEU A 186 5.05 19.28 8.68
CA LEU A 186 4.78 19.13 10.11
C LEU A 186 5.67 18.05 10.76
N ALA A 187 5.97 16.99 10.03
CA ALA A 187 6.88 15.92 10.49
C ALA A 187 8.37 16.32 10.41
N GLY A 188 8.69 17.56 10.01
CA GLY A 188 10.04 18.10 10.00
C GLY A 188 10.86 17.79 8.75
N ALA A 189 10.26 17.29 7.68
CA ALA A 189 10.95 17.11 6.41
C ALA A 189 11.24 18.45 5.71
N HIS A 190 12.32 18.50 4.94
CA HIS A 190 12.60 19.58 4.00
C HIS A 190 11.72 19.43 2.76
N VAL A 191 10.61 20.16 2.71
CA VAL A 191 9.62 20.08 1.61
C VAL A 191 9.89 21.18 0.60
N PHE A 192 10.06 20.80 -0.66
CA PHE A 192 10.27 21.72 -1.78
C PHE A 192 9.15 21.56 -2.79
N LEU A 193 8.51 22.67 -3.14
CA LEU A 193 7.51 22.72 -4.19
C LEU A 193 8.19 23.02 -5.54
N VAL A 194 7.83 22.23 -6.54
CA VAL A 194 8.40 22.33 -7.88
C VAL A 194 7.31 22.80 -8.85
N ASN A 195 7.58 23.85 -9.60
CA ASN A 195 6.72 24.38 -10.67
C ASN A 195 6.76 23.48 -11.92
N GLY A 196 6.46 22.22 -11.76
CA GLY A 196 6.56 21.17 -12.76
C GLY A 196 5.80 19.92 -12.36
N LEU A 197 6.04 18.83 -13.06
CA LEU A 197 5.40 17.54 -12.84
C LEU A 197 6.20 16.67 -11.86
N ILE A 198 5.61 15.55 -11.46
CA ILE A 198 6.29 14.54 -10.63
C ILE A 198 7.60 14.03 -11.27
N THR A 199 7.68 14.01 -12.59
CA THR A 199 8.88 13.65 -13.35
C THR A 199 10.00 14.66 -13.14
N ASP A 200 9.70 15.97 -13.03
CA ASP A 200 10.67 17.02 -12.74
C ASP A 200 11.20 16.89 -11.31
N CYS A 201 10.31 16.59 -10.35
CA CYS A 201 10.70 16.25 -8.99
C CYS A 201 11.67 15.06 -8.97
N GLY A 202 11.37 14.02 -9.77
CA GLY A 202 12.22 12.82 -9.90
C GLY A 202 13.60 13.14 -10.48
N ARG A 203 13.66 14.03 -11.48
CA ARG A 203 14.93 14.50 -12.05
C ARG A 203 15.76 15.25 -11.01
N ILE A 204 15.16 16.14 -10.24
CA ILE A 204 15.84 16.90 -9.16
C ILE A 204 16.42 15.93 -8.11
N VAL A 205 15.65 14.93 -7.68
CA VAL A 205 16.13 13.92 -6.72
C VAL A 205 17.31 13.14 -7.29
N GLN A 206 17.24 12.75 -8.57
CA GLN A 206 18.32 12.00 -9.23
C GLN A 206 19.59 12.85 -9.38
N GLU A 207 19.47 14.11 -9.82
CA GLU A 207 20.59 15.04 -9.96
C GLU A 207 21.24 15.38 -8.61
N GLY A 208 20.42 15.47 -7.55
CA GLY A 208 20.90 15.76 -6.20
C GLY A 208 21.61 14.60 -5.51
N LYS A 209 21.45 13.36 -5.99
CA LYS A 209 21.92 12.15 -5.31
C LYS A 209 23.41 12.18 -4.94
N GLU A 210 24.26 12.54 -5.89
CA GLU A 210 25.71 12.63 -5.66
C GLU A 210 26.10 13.85 -4.82
N ARG A 211 25.39 14.98 -4.98
CA ARG A 211 25.72 16.25 -4.32
C ARG A 211 25.31 16.27 -2.85
N MET A 212 24.15 15.66 -2.54
CA MET A 212 23.52 15.69 -1.22
C MET A 212 23.76 14.41 -0.42
N GLY A 213 24.20 13.33 -1.07
CA GLY A 213 24.44 12.05 -0.44
C GLY A 213 23.18 11.37 0.10
N TRP A 214 21.99 11.74 -0.41
CA TRP A 214 20.74 11.10 0.01
C TRP A 214 20.47 9.78 -0.70
N PHE A 215 19.76 8.90 -0.01
CA PHE A 215 19.22 7.67 -0.58
C PHE A 215 17.78 7.91 -1.06
N GLU A 216 17.51 7.59 -2.33
CA GLU A 216 16.18 7.73 -2.91
C GLU A 216 15.27 6.59 -2.46
N VAL A 217 14.17 6.92 -1.77
CA VAL A 217 13.15 5.97 -1.29
C VAL A 217 11.87 5.99 -2.13
N SER A 218 11.99 6.27 -3.43
CA SER A 218 10.87 6.26 -4.37
C SER A 218 10.30 4.86 -4.59
N THR A 219 9.07 4.82 -5.13
CA THR A 219 8.38 3.58 -5.43
C THR A 219 9.20 2.68 -6.37
N LEU A 220 9.57 1.49 -5.91
CA LEU A 220 10.33 0.46 -6.64
C LEU A 220 11.74 0.88 -7.06
N LYS A 221 12.26 2.01 -6.59
CA LYS A 221 13.66 2.41 -6.80
C LYS A 221 14.60 1.97 -5.67
N GLU A 222 14.07 1.25 -4.70
CA GLU A 222 14.80 0.53 -3.67
C GLU A 222 14.04 -0.79 -3.37
N PRO A 223 14.70 -1.85 -2.88
CA PRO A 223 14.07 -3.17 -2.80
C PRO A 223 13.15 -3.37 -1.59
N TYR A 224 13.26 -2.53 -0.55
CA TYR A 224 12.72 -2.86 0.77
C TYR A 224 11.24 -2.44 0.96
N ARG A 225 10.74 -1.46 0.22
CA ARG A 225 9.33 -1.06 0.31
C ARG A 225 8.36 -2.18 -0.06
N ILE A 226 8.76 -3.06 -0.99
CA ILE A 226 7.97 -4.26 -1.34
C ILE A 226 7.86 -5.19 -0.13
N GLU A 227 8.94 -5.38 0.62
CA GLU A 227 8.97 -6.26 1.79
C GLU A 227 8.04 -5.76 2.90
N GLY A 228 7.99 -4.43 3.11
CA GLY A 228 6.98 -3.86 3.99
C GLY A 228 5.55 -4.08 3.48
N LYS A 229 5.32 -4.03 2.16
CA LYS A 229 4.02 -4.31 1.55
C LYS A 229 3.64 -5.79 1.57
N LYS A 230 4.61 -6.68 1.51
CA LYS A 230 4.41 -8.12 1.68
C LYS A 230 3.61 -8.45 2.94
N THR A 231 3.84 -7.71 4.03
CA THR A 231 3.13 -7.90 5.29
C THR A 231 1.62 -7.71 5.19
N MET A 232 1.10 -7.03 4.16
CA MET A 232 -0.34 -6.93 3.90
C MET A 232 -0.94 -8.31 3.59
N GLY A 233 -0.23 -9.12 2.81
CA GLY A 233 -0.63 -10.49 2.47
C GLY A 233 -0.45 -11.46 3.64
N LEU A 234 0.70 -11.38 4.34
CA LEU A 234 0.98 -12.21 5.52
C LEU A 234 -0.08 -12.01 6.60
N GLU A 235 -0.41 -10.75 6.86
CA GLU A 235 -1.41 -10.35 7.86
C GLU A 235 -2.83 -10.77 7.45
N LEU A 236 -3.17 -10.62 6.18
CA LEU A 236 -4.47 -11.06 5.67
C LEU A 236 -4.65 -12.57 5.83
N ALA A 237 -3.61 -13.35 5.50
CA ALA A 237 -3.62 -14.80 5.71
C ALA A 237 -3.83 -15.16 7.18
N GLU A 238 -3.10 -14.53 8.11
CA GLU A 238 -3.28 -14.77 9.55
C GLU A 238 -4.67 -14.38 10.04
N GLN A 239 -5.23 -13.25 9.56
CA GLN A 239 -6.56 -12.77 9.98
C GLN A 239 -7.71 -13.62 9.44
N PHE A 240 -7.50 -14.35 8.36
CA PHE A 240 -8.43 -15.35 7.82
C PHE A 240 -8.06 -16.79 8.24
N ASP A 241 -7.31 -16.93 9.33
CA ASP A 241 -6.90 -18.25 9.86
C ASP A 241 -6.20 -19.13 8.80
N TRP A 242 -5.40 -18.48 7.93
CA TRP A 242 -4.64 -19.08 6.84
C TRP A 242 -5.47 -19.65 5.68
N ASP A 243 -6.78 -19.36 5.67
CA ASP A 243 -7.71 -19.65 4.58
C ASP A 243 -7.90 -18.39 3.72
N LEU A 244 -7.13 -18.26 2.64
CA LEU A 244 -7.04 -17.03 1.84
C LEU A 244 -8.37 -16.71 1.13
N PRO A 245 -8.65 -15.43 0.82
CA PRO A 245 -9.83 -15.06 0.03
C PRO A 245 -9.69 -15.51 -1.43
N ASP A 246 -10.83 -15.66 -2.12
CA ASP A 246 -10.85 -16.03 -3.55
C ASP A 246 -10.37 -14.90 -4.46
N VAL A 247 -10.68 -13.64 -4.08
CA VAL A 247 -10.39 -12.46 -4.90
C VAL A 247 -9.89 -11.31 -4.05
N ILE A 248 -8.80 -10.68 -4.49
CA ILE A 248 -8.32 -9.43 -3.93
C ILE A 248 -8.44 -8.33 -4.97
N LEU A 249 -9.28 -7.33 -4.68
CA LEU A 249 -9.41 -6.10 -5.48
C LEU A 249 -8.46 -5.04 -4.92
N TYR A 250 -7.46 -4.67 -5.71
CA TYR A 250 -6.42 -3.76 -5.26
C TYR A 250 -6.30 -2.51 -6.14
N PRO A 251 -6.44 -1.29 -5.58
CA PRO A 251 -6.30 -0.05 -6.33
C PRO A 251 -4.84 0.11 -6.79
N THR A 252 -4.63 0.16 -8.10
CA THR A 252 -3.30 -0.04 -8.68
C THR A 252 -2.78 1.18 -9.43
N GLY A 253 -1.84 1.90 -8.80
CA GLY A 253 -0.96 2.85 -9.48
C GLY A 253 0.40 2.20 -9.75
N GLY A 254 1.40 2.45 -8.88
CA GLY A 254 2.71 1.80 -8.96
C GLY A 254 2.74 0.32 -8.54
N GLY A 255 1.64 -0.24 -8.04
CA GLY A 255 1.44 -1.68 -7.82
C GLY A 255 2.17 -2.32 -6.64
N THR A 256 2.89 -1.56 -5.81
CA THR A 256 3.75 -2.15 -4.76
C THR A 256 3.01 -3.06 -3.78
N GLY A 257 1.76 -2.73 -3.43
CA GLY A 257 0.97 -3.57 -2.52
C GLY A 257 0.54 -4.87 -3.18
N LEU A 258 0.04 -4.82 -4.42
CA LEU A 258 -0.32 -6.00 -5.20
C LEU A 258 0.89 -6.93 -5.38
N ILE A 259 2.03 -6.38 -5.81
CA ILE A 259 3.29 -7.11 -5.99
C ILE A 259 3.76 -7.72 -4.65
N GLY A 260 3.74 -6.92 -3.57
CA GLY A 260 4.17 -7.38 -2.25
C GLY A 260 3.29 -8.49 -1.70
N MET A 261 1.97 -8.36 -1.80
CA MET A 261 1.05 -9.41 -1.36
C MET A 261 1.23 -10.69 -2.15
N TRP A 262 1.32 -10.61 -3.49
CA TRP A 262 1.54 -11.77 -4.33
C TRP A 262 2.85 -12.50 -3.96
N LYS A 263 3.93 -11.74 -3.74
CA LYS A 263 5.17 -12.31 -3.21
C LYS A 263 4.94 -13.01 -1.87
N GLY A 264 4.22 -12.36 -0.93
CA GLY A 264 3.92 -12.92 0.39
C GLY A 264 3.12 -14.21 0.33
N PHE A 265 2.10 -14.29 -0.52
CA PHE A 265 1.29 -15.50 -0.69
C PHE A 265 2.12 -16.67 -1.26
N ASN A 266 2.98 -16.40 -2.24
CA ASN A 266 3.88 -17.43 -2.77
C ASN A 266 4.89 -17.92 -1.71
N GLU A 267 5.45 -17.02 -0.89
CA GLU A 267 6.33 -17.42 0.20
C GLU A 267 5.58 -18.25 1.27
N LEU A 268 4.34 -17.89 1.60
CA LEU A 268 3.50 -18.69 2.53
C LEU A 268 3.14 -20.06 1.95
N ALA A 269 2.89 -20.15 0.65
CA ALA A 269 2.64 -21.42 -0.04
C ALA A 269 3.90 -22.32 -0.03
N GLU A 270 5.08 -21.77 -0.28
CA GLU A 270 6.36 -22.49 -0.23
C GLU A 270 6.67 -22.98 1.20
N LEU A 271 6.28 -22.21 2.23
CA LEU A 271 6.35 -22.63 3.64
C LEU A 271 5.29 -23.66 4.01
N GLY A 272 4.35 -24.01 3.13
CA GLY A 272 3.22 -24.89 3.43
C GLY A 272 2.21 -24.29 4.42
N TRP A 273 2.18 -22.97 4.56
CA TRP A 273 1.27 -22.28 5.49
C TRP A 273 -0.11 -22.02 4.90
N VAL A 274 -0.20 -21.92 3.59
CA VAL A 274 -1.45 -21.78 2.81
C VAL A 274 -1.43 -22.81 1.68
N ASP A 275 -2.61 -23.13 1.15
CA ASP A 275 -2.74 -24.00 -0.01
C ASP A 275 -2.25 -23.31 -1.27
N ALA A 276 -1.25 -23.88 -1.94
CA ALA A 276 -0.69 -23.33 -3.18
C ALA A 276 -1.70 -23.32 -4.34
N ASP A 277 -2.68 -24.22 -4.34
CA ASP A 277 -3.72 -24.34 -5.36
C ASP A 277 -4.90 -23.38 -5.10
N ALA A 278 -4.94 -22.74 -3.91
CA ALA A 278 -5.99 -21.83 -3.47
C ALA A 278 -5.50 -20.39 -3.23
N LEU A 279 -4.47 -19.95 -3.96
CA LEU A 279 -4.02 -18.56 -3.88
C LEU A 279 -5.03 -17.59 -4.50
N PRO A 280 -5.18 -16.36 -3.97
CA PRO A 280 -6.17 -15.39 -4.43
C PRO A 280 -5.96 -14.99 -5.88
N ARG A 281 -7.02 -14.83 -6.62
CA ARG A 281 -7.03 -14.10 -7.90
C ARG A 281 -6.75 -12.62 -7.61
N MET A 282 -5.59 -12.11 -8.06
CA MET A 282 -5.21 -10.72 -7.86
C MET A 282 -5.84 -9.84 -8.95
N VAL A 283 -6.57 -8.81 -8.56
CA VAL A 283 -7.21 -7.89 -9.50
C VAL A 283 -6.64 -6.48 -9.35
N ALA A 284 -5.96 -6.02 -10.41
CA ALA A 284 -5.51 -4.63 -10.48
C ALA A 284 -6.66 -3.74 -10.95
N VAL A 285 -7.07 -2.80 -10.09
CA VAL A 285 -8.15 -1.87 -10.42
C VAL A 285 -7.58 -0.48 -10.69
N GLN A 286 -7.96 0.10 -11.81
CA GLN A 286 -7.60 1.45 -12.23
C GLN A 286 -8.84 2.25 -12.61
N SER A 287 -8.71 3.59 -12.74
CA SER A 287 -9.74 4.45 -13.33
C SER A 287 -9.57 4.55 -14.84
N THR A 288 -10.66 4.71 -15.58
CA THR A 288 -10.64 4.99 -17.03
C THR A 288 -9.78 6.21 -17.39
N GLY A 289 -9.63 7.15 -16.45
CA GLY A 289 -8.79 8.34 -16.62
C GLY A 289 -7.28 8.08 -16.52
N CYS A 290 -6.85 6.89 -16.01
CA CYS A 290 -5.43 6.48 -16.00
C CYS A 290 -5.31 4.96 -15.83
N CYS A 291 -5.31 4.19 -16.93
CA CYS A 291 -5.35 2.72 -16.91
C CYS A 291 -4.29 2.02 -17.78
N PRO A 292 -2.99 2.35 -17.63
CA PRO A 292 -1.94 1.74 -18.47
C PRO A 292 -1.81 0.24 -18.25
N ILE A 293 -2.01 -0.25 -17.01
CA ILE A 293 -1.91 -1.70 -16.69
C ILE A 293 -3.07 -2.47 -17.34
N VAL A 294 -4.28 -1.92 -17.33
CA VAL A 294 -5.44 -2.55 -17.98
C VAL A 294 -5.18 -2.69 -19.47
N ARG A 295 -4.77 -1.62 -20.15
CA ARG A 295 -4.43 -1.65 -21.58
C ARG A 295 -3.36 -2.68 -21.93
N ALA A 296 -2.32 -2.79 -21.09
CA ALA A 296 -1.24 -3.75 -21.28
C ALA A 296 -1.68 -5.19 -21.05
N PHE A 297 -2.54 -5.42 -20.04
CA PHE A 297 -3.09 -6.74 -19.72
C PHE A 297 -3.96 -7.26 -20.86
N GLU A 298 -4.90 -6.44 -21.35
CA GLU A 298 -5.79 -6.75 -22.48
C GLU A 298 -5.03 -7.02 -23.77
N ALA A 299 -3.93 -6.28 -23.99
CA ALA A 299 -3.06 -6.48 -25.15
C ALA A 299 -2.13 -7.69 -25.02
N GLY A 300 -2.13 -8.44 -23.90
CA GLY A 300 -1.20 -9.53 -23.64
C GLY A 300 0.27 -9.07 -23.52
N ALA A 301 0.52 -7.76 -23.36
CA ALA A 301 1.86 -7.18 -23.36
C ALA A 301 2.62 -7.50 -22.06
N ARG A 302 3.96 -7.65 -22.15
CA ARG A 302 4.83 -7.80 -20.97
C ARG A 302 5.03 -6.47 -20.22
N PHE A 303 5.05 -5.36 -20.93
CA PHE A 303 5.28 -4.02 -20.41
C PHE A 303 4.14 -3.11 -20.79
N ALA A 304 3.79 -2.16 -19.90
CA ALA A 304 2.78 -1.15 -20.18
C ALA A 304 3.40 0.02 -20.95
N LYS A 305 2.66 0.54 -21.93
CA LYS A 305 2.99 1.83 -22.55
C LYS A 305 2.55 2.96 -21.61
N PRO A 306 3.28 4.09 -21.58
CA PRO A 306 2.84 5.27 -20.84
C PRO A 306 1.42 5.69 -21.25
N PHE A 307 0.63 6.10 -20.27
CA PHE A 307 -0.72 6.62 -20.50
C PHE A 307 -0.64 8.13 -20.77
N GLU A 308 -1.23 8.56 -21.86
CA GLU A 308 -1.29 9.95 -22.26
C GLU A 308 -2.42 10.68 -21.50
N ASP A 309 -2.20 11.92 -21.14
CA ASP A 309 -3.15 12.82 -20.47
C ASP A 309 -3.87 12.17 -19.25
N PRO A 310 -3.13 11.71 -18.23
CA PRO A 310 -3.73 11.01 -17.10
C PRO A 310 -4.54 11.97 -16.21
N GLU A 311 -5.83 11.74 -16.10
CA GLU A 311 -6.75 12.53 -15.28
C GLU A 311 -7.63 11.62 -14.42
N THR A 312 -7.52 11.72 -13.08
CA THR A 312 -8.38 11.03 -12.13
C THR A 312 -8.37 11.72 -10.78
N ILE A 313 -9.52 11.76 -10.10
CA ILE A 313 -9.63 12.25 -8.70
C ILE A 313 -8.98 11.28 -7.72
N ALA A 314 -8.79 10.01 -8.09
CA ALA A 314 -8.03 9.03 -7.33
C ALA A 314 -6.52 9.22 -7.55
N SER A 315 -5.97 10.31 -7.04
CA SER A 315 -4.60 10.78 -7.32
C SER A 315 -3.53 9.74 -6.96
N GLY A 316 -3.78 8.88 -5.97
CA GLY A 316 -2.85 7.82 -5.54
C GLY A 316 -2.66 6.70 -6.56
N ILE A 317 -3.57 6.57 -7.53
CA ILE A 317 -3.46 5.63 -8.67
C ILE A 317 -3.22 6.32 -10.00
N ARG A 318 -3.06 7.66 -10.04
CA ARG A 318 -2.68 8.42 -11.23
C ARG A 318 -1.19 8.21 -11.53
N VAL A 319 -0.87 7.04 -12.04
CA VAL A 319 0.50 6.62 -12.38
C VAL A 319 0.56 6.22 -13.84
N PRO A 320 0.90 7.14 -14.74
CA PRO A 320 0.89 6.89 -16.19
C PRO A 320 1.96 5.89 -16.64
N SER A 321 3.02 5.72 -15.86
CA SER A 321 4.10 4.77 -16.16
C SER A 321 4.63 4.18 -14.85
N ALA A 322 4.28 2.92 -14.55
CA ALA A 322 4.74 2.22 -13.36
C ALA A 322 6.06 1.50 -13.64
N LEU A 323 7.07 1.69 -12.76
CA LEU A 323 8.37 1.05 -12.89
C LEU A 323 8.30 -0.49 -12.84
N GLY A 324 7.35 -1.02 -12.06
CA GLY A 324 7.08 -2.44 -11.88
C GLY A 324 5.90 -2.96 -12.68
N ASP A 325 5.58 -2.36 -13.81
CA ASP A 325 4.45 -2.75 -14.67
C ASP A 325 4.45 -4.24 -15.01
N PHE A 326 5.60 -4.79 -15.41
CA PHE A 326 5.75 -6.20 -15.74
C PHE A 326 5.56 -7.13 -14.53
N MET A 327 5.91 -6.66 -13.32
CA MET A 327 5.71 -7.41 -12.07
C MET A 327 4.21 -7.47 -11.71
N ILE A 328 3.48 -6.37 -11.91
CA ILE A 328 2.02 -6.34 -11.76
C ILE A 328 1.39 -7.30 -12.75
N LEU A 329 1.73 -7.19 -14.03
CA LEU A 329 1.18 -8.02 -15.10
C LEU A 329 1.50 -9.52 -14.92
N SER A 330 2.69 -9.86 -14.37
CA SER A 330 3.04 -11.23 -14.00
C SER A 330 2.13 -11.74 -12.89
N ALA A 331 2.02 -11.00 -11.77
CA ALA A 331 1.18 -11.39 -10.65
C ALA A 331 -0.29 -11.63 -11.05
N LEU A 332 -0.82 -10.77 -11.93
CA LEU A 332 -2.20 -10.95 -12.44
C LEU A 332 -2.36 -12.25 -13.24
N ARG A 333 -1.38 -12.55 -14.11
CA ARG A 333 -1.45 -13.76 -14.96
C ARG A 333 -1.22 -15.03 -14.16
N GLU A 334 -0.23 -15.02 -13.28
CA GLU A 334 0.09 -16.16 -12.41
C GLU A 334 -1.04 -16.51 -11.46
N SER A 335 -1.74 -15.51 -10.93
CA SER A 335 -2.88 -15.70 -10.01
C SER A 335 -4.20 -16.04 -10.74
N GLY A 336 -4.23 -16.12 -12.07
CA GLY A 336 -5.49 -16.21 -12.81
C GLY A 336 -6.42 -14.99 -12.63
N GLY A 337 -5.84 -13.88 -12.18
CA GLY A 337 -6.54 -12.61 -11.96
C GLY A 337 -6.74 -11.78 -13.21
N ARG A 338 -6.98 -10.49 -13.03
CA ARG A 338 -7.21 -9.58 -14.17
C ARG A 338 -6.88 -8.13 -13.84
N ALA A 339 -6.93 -7.29 -14.88
CA ALA A 339 -6.89 -5.84 -14.74
C ALA A 339 -8.24 -5.26 -15.15
N VAL A 340 -8.78 -4.32 -14.37
CA VAL A 340 -10.11 -3.72 -14.57
C VAL A 340 -10.02 -2.21 -14.51
N ALA A 341 -10.53 -1.50 -15.51
CA ALA A 341 -10.75 -0.06 -15.46
C ALA A 341 -12.21 0.24 -15.15
N VAL A 342 -12.47 1.09 -14.16
CA VAL A 342 -13.82 1.55 -13.81
C VAL A 342 -14.02 3.01 -14.18
N ASP A 343 -15.27 3.42 -14.36
CA ASP A 343 -15.61 4.77 -14.80
C ASP A 343 -15.23 5.82 -13.73
N GLU A 344 -14.44 6.79 -14.16
CA GLU A 344 -14.01 7.95 -13.35
C GLU A 344 -15.20 8.70 -12.73
N GLY A 345 -16.29 8.86 -13.48
CA GLY A 345 -17.47 9.62 -13.07
C GLY A 345 -18.20 9.06 -11.85
N HIS A 346 -17.98 7.79 -11.50
CA HIS A 346 -18.68 7.11 -10.41
C HIS A 346 -17.90 7.04 -9.09
N ILE A 347 -16.65 7.47 -9.03
CA ILE A 347 -15.78 7.31 -7.84
C ILE A 347 -16.40 7.93 -6.58
N ARG A 348 -16.95 9.15 -6.66
CA ARG A 348 -17.62 9.79 -5.50
C ARG A 348 -18.83 8.99 -5.02
N ASN A 349 -19.61 8.41 -5.94
CA ASN A 349 -20.77 7.60 -5.59
C ASN A 349 -20.32 6.33 -4.82
N TRP A 350 -19.29 5.63 -5.28
CA TRP A 350 -18.78 4.45 -4.59
C TRP A 350 -18.18 4.79 -3.22
N MET A 351 -17.50 5.94 -3.07
CA MET A 351 -17.06 6.44 -1.75
C MET A 351 -18.27 6.63 -0.82
N GLN A 352 -19.30 7.32 -1.29
CA GLN A 352 -20.52 7.58 -0.53
C GLN A 352 -21.24 6.28 -0.16
N ARG A 353 -21.37 5.33 -1.10
CA ARG A 353 -22.00 4.02 -0.84
C ARG A 353 -21.28 3.27 0.27
N ALA A 354 -19.96 3.14 0.22
CA ALA A 354 -19.20 2.47 1.30
C ALA A 354 -19.40 3.17 2.65
N ALA A 355 -19.30 4.51 2.68
CA ALA A 355 -19.43 5.28 3.90
C ALA A 355 -20.87 5.24 4.48
N SER A 356 -21.90 5.45 3.65
CA SER A 356 -23.30 5.48 4.12
C SER A 356 -23.86 4.09 4.44
N THR A 357 -23.31 3.03 3.85
CA THR A 357 -23.78 1.66 4.04
C THR A 357 -23.07 0.96 5.19
N GLU A 358 -21.74 1.05 5.26
CA GLU A 358 -20.92 0.33 6.25
C GLU A 358 -20.24 1.24 7.29
N GLY A 359 -20.31 2.57 7.13
CA GLY A 359 -19.56 3.50 7.97
C GLY A 359 -18.06 3.54 7.69
N VAL A 360 -17.61 2.91 6.59
CA VAL A 360 -16.20 2.83 6.23
C VAL A 360 -15.85 3.97 5.26
N SER A 361 -14.99 4.88 5.72
CA SER A 361 -14.55 6.04 4.94
C SER A 361 -13.42 5.63 3.98
N VAL A 362 -13.79 5.11 2.81
CA VAL A 362 -12.81 4.69 1.80
C VAL A 362 -12.25 5.88 1.01
N GLY A 363 -10.94 5.86 0.74
CA GLY A 363 -10.33 6.82 -0.19
C GLY A 363 -10.80 6.61 -1.64
N PRO A 364 -10.62 7.62 -2.51
CA PRO A 364 -11.04 7.52 -3.91
C PRO A 364 -10.36 6.35 -4.64
N GLU A 365 -9.15 6.00 -4.25
CA GLU A 365 -8.44 4.83 -4.79
C GLU A 365 -9.13 3.51 -4.45
N ALA A 366 -9.63 3.37 -3.22
CA ALA A 366 -10.35 2.15 -2.82
C ALA A 366 -11.78 2.11 -3.37
N ALA A 367 -12.38 3.27 -3.60
CA ALA A 367 -13.71 3.37 -4.19
C ALA A 367 -13.78 2.74 -5.60
N VAL A 368 -12.71 2.83 -6.40
CA VAL A 368 -12.67 2.14 -7.70
C VAL A 368 -12.83 0.62 -7.54
N CYS A 369 -12.37 0.05 -6.41
CA CYS A 369 -12.53 -1.38 -6.13
C CYS A 369 -13.97 -1.76 -5.79
N VAL A 370 -14.78 -0.85 -5.25
CA VAL A 370 -16.24 -1.06 -5.09
C VAL A 370 -16.89 -1.19 -6.46
N GLY A 371 -16.56 -0.30 -7.40
CA GLY A 371 -17.02 -0.40 -8.78
C GLY A 371 -16.55 -1.66 -9.51
N ALA A 372 -15.32 -2.11 -9.23
CA ALA A 372 -14.82 -3.36 -9.79
C ALA A 372 -15.51 -4.60 -9.20
N ALA A 373 -15.88 -4.57 -7.92
CA ALA A 373 -16.68 -5.62 -7.27
C ALA A 373 -18.07 -5.75 -7.91
N GLU A 374 -18.76 -4.61 -8.06
CA GLU A 374 -20.08 -4.53 -8.74
C GLU A 374 -20.00 -5.08 -10.16
N ARG A 375 -19.04 -4.58 -10.95
CA ARG A 375 -18.81 -5.05 -12.32
C ARG A 375 -18.44 -6.54 -12.37
N GLY A 376 -17.66 -7.03 -11.40
CA GLY A 376 -17.26 -8.43 -11.33
C GLY A 376 -18.39 -9.39 -11.09
N ALA A 377 -19.34 -9.01 -10.23
CA ALA A 377 -20.56 -9.76 -9.98
C ALA A 377 -21.49 -9.73 -11.20
N ASP A 378 -21.70 -8.55 -11.80
CA ASP A 378 -22.57 -8.38 -12.97
C ASP A 378 -22.07 -9.16 -14.20
N GLU A 379 -20.75 -9.17 -14.43
CA GLU A 379 -20.13 -9.89 -15.54
C GLU A 379 -19.85 -11.38 -15.22
N GLY A 380 -20.08 -11.80 -13.97
CA GLY A 380 -19.96 -13.19 -13.51
C GLY A 380 -18.53 -13.73 -13.39
N TRP A 381 -17.49 -12.87 -13.35
CA TRP A 381 -16.13 -13.31 -13.07
C TRP A 381 -15.77 -13.26 -11.57
N ILE A 382 -16.63 -12.66 -10.75
CA ILE A 382 -16.70 -12.89 -9.29
C ILE A 382 -18.02 -13.64 -9.04
N GLY A 383 -17.92 -14.83 -8.44
CA GLY A 383 -19.08 -15.58 -8.00
C GLY A 383 -19.75 -14.94 -6.79
N PRO A 384 -21.07 -15.14 -6.58
CA PRO A 384 -21.78 -14.52 -5.46
C PRO A 384 -21.27 -14.97 -4.09
N ASP A 385 -20.67 -16.16 -3.99
CA ASP A 385 -20.14 -16.75 -2.78
C ASP A 385 -18.62 -16.68 -2.68
N ASP A 386 -17.94 -16.07 -3.65
CA ASP A 386 -16.50 -15.79 -3.55
C ASP A 386 -16.23 -14.86 -2.36
N ARG A 387 -15.24 -15.19 -1.55
CA ARG A 387 -14.71 -14.27 -0.53
C ARG A 387 -13.88 -13.19 -1.22
N VAL A 388 -14.40 -11.97 -1.22
CA VAL A 388 -13.78 -10.81 -1.89
C VAL A 388 -13.24 -9.83 -0.88
N VAL A 389 -11.97 -9.43 -1.02
CA VAL A 389 -11.36 -8.41 -0.17
C VAL A 389 -10.99 -7.18 -1.01
N ILE A 390 -11.54 -6.03 -0.62
CA ILE A 390 -11.14 -4.71 -1.11
C ILE A 390 -10.10 -4.11 -0.15
N TYR A 391 -8.98 -3.62 -0.69
CA TYR A 391 -8.01 -2.88 0.11
C TYR A 391 -8.31 -1.38 0.13
N ASN A 392 -8.68 -0.84 1.30
CA ASN A 392 -8.75 0.60 1.51
C ASN A 392 -7.35 1.15 1.82
N CYS A 393 -6.65 1.61 0.79
CA CYS A 393 -5.24 1.99 0.84
C CYS A 393 -4.96 3.33 1.53
N GLY A 394 -6.00 4.13 1.82
CA GLY A 394 -5.84 5.43 2.48
C GLY A 394 -7.16 6.06 2.89
N ALA A 395 -7.10 6.90 3.92
CA ALA A 395 -8.25 7.57 4.48
C ALA A 395 -8.84 8.61 3.51
N ALA A 396 -10.18 8.66 3.37
CA ALA A 396 -10.87 9.67 2.57
C ALA A 396 -10.53 11.10 3.04
N GLN A 397 -10.25 11.29 4.33
CA GLN A 397 -9.86 12.58 4.92
C GLN A 397 -8.57 13.17 4.33
N LYS A 398 -7.80 12.38 3.62
CA LYS A 398 -6.64 12.84 2.83
C LYS A 398 -7.04 13.58 1.54
N TYR A 399 -8.32 13.52 1.16
CA TYR A 399 -8.88 14.03 -0.08
C TYR A 399 -10.10 14.94 0.19
N PRO A 400 -9.92 16.07 0.95
CA PRO A 400 -11.04 16.90 1.38
C PRO A 400 -11.87 17.44 0.21
N ASP A 401 -11.22 17.80 -0.90
CA ASP A 401 -11.90 18.32 -2.09
C ASP A 401 -12.75 17.25 -2.80
N VAL A 402 -12.37 15.98 -2.67
CA VAL A 402 -13.14 14.85 -3.22
C VAL A 402 -14.35 14.54 -2.34
N MET A 403 -14.23 14.72 -1.01
CA MET A 403 -15.31 14.50 -0.04
C MET A 403 -16.29 15.68 0.06
N ALA A 404 -15.97 16.83 -0.55
CA ALA A 404 -16.78 18.03 -0.38
C ALA A 404 -18.24 17.80 -0.83
N HIS A 405 -19.16 18.16 0.04
CA HIS A 405 -20.62 18.14 -0.19
C HIS A 405 -21.19 19.51 0.15
N GLU A 406 -22.25 19.91 -0.57
CA GLU A 406 -23.08 21.02 -0.14
C GLU A 406 -23.87 20.59 1.10
N LEU A 407 -23.70 21.35 2.19
CA LEU A 407 -24.41 21.07 3.44
C LEU A 407 -25.56 22.06 3.61
N PRO A 408 -26.76 21.61 3.97
CA PRO A 408 -27.87 22.49 4.25
C PRO A 408 -27.55 23.40 5.45
N ARG A 409 -27.95 24.66 5.35
CA ARG A 409 -27.76 25.67 6.40
C ARG A 409 -29.07 25.92 7.14
N ILE A 410 -28.97 26.02 8.45
CA ILE A 410 -30.06 26.43 9.31
C ILE A 410 -29.69 27.80 9.90
N ASP A 411 -30.56 28.80 9.73
CA ASP A 411 -30.44 30.09 10.41
C ASP A 411 -30.96 29.95 11.82
N LYS A 412 -30.11 30.13 12.81
CA LYS A 412 -30.48 30.04 14.25
C LYS A 412 -31.49 31.09 14.70
N ASP A 413 -31.57 32.21 13.97
CA ASP A 413 -32.42 33.35 14.32
C ASP A 413 -33.80 33.33 13.59
N ALA A 414 -33.98 32.39 12.65
CA ALA A 414 -35.23 32.13 11.94
C ALA A 414 -36.00 30.95 12.57
N PRO A 415 -37.34 30.87 12.37
CA PRO A 415 -38.09 29.67 12.74
C PRO A 415 -37.51 28.41 12.07
N ILE A 416 -37.28 27.38 12.89
CA ILE A 416 -36.70 26.11 12.36
C ILE A 416 -37.79 25.36 11.60
N ASP A 417 -37.46 25.02 10.35
CA ASP A 417 -38.27 24.15 9.50
C ASP A 417 -37.98 22.67 9.82
N TRP A 418 -38.75 22.11 10.73
CA TRP A 418 -38.61 20.76 11.21
C TRP A 418 -38.97 19.71 10.11
N ASP A 419 -39.88 20.06 9.19
CA ASP A 419 -40.23 19.15 8.08
C ASP A 419 -39.07 19.01 7.09
N ARG A 420 -38.39 20.10 6.82
CA ARG A 420 -37.15 20.08 6.04
C ARG A 420 -36.05 19.25 6.73
N ILE A 421 -35.86 19.40 8.04
CA ILE A 421 -34.90 18.60 8.80
C ILE A 421 -35.27 17.12 8.75
N ALA A 422 -36.52 16.78 8.92
CA ALA A 422 -37.02 15.39 8.84
C ALA A 422 -36.84 14.76 7.44
N ALA A 423 -36.90 15.58 6.41
CA ALA A 423 -36.66 15.14 5.01
C ALA A 423 -35.16 15.02 4.66
N GLY A 424 -34.24 15.38 5.57
CA GLY A 424 -32.81 15.31 5.35
C GLY A 424 -32.15 16.58 4.80
N GLY A 425 -32.86 17.69 4.80
CA GLY A 425 -32.34 19.02 4.43
C GLY A 425 -32.74 19.51 3.05
#